data_59535f41501ba558d8b4088cde1fb8ad
#
_entry.id   59535f41501ba558d8b4088cde1fb8ad
#
_cell.length_a   1.000
_cell.length_b   1.000
_cell.length_c   1.000
_cell.angle_alpha   90.00
_cell.angle_beta   90.00
_cell.angle_gamma   90.00
#
_symmetry.space_group_name_H-M   'P 1'
#
loop_
_entity.id
_entity.type
_entity.pdbx_description
1 polymer ?
#
loop_
_entity_poly.entity_id
_entity_poly.type
_entity_poly.pdbx_seq_one_letter_code
_entity_poly.pdbx_strand_id
1 'polypeptide(L)'
;VKEKIKNKTIHLPQFEMTILFLIHFLVGLDALAIVPFSSIMTSYVGADTAWSGYLVSAYSISAAITCLCVRGASNIRREKNRMLFFLAGIILATFFTTLVHDFTAMILCRVLTGIFGGALVVVNLNYVILRSGDENKKRNTAVLMSSLPLALAVGVPLLILLASGEDWRLAFQFLSVSLLLVSILFFGVDRFGDKHQIPNVTAPNSDLFSVSDAIKSRTAWFSILLAFSAILGTFAVSTQFPVMLSVNLGISPNLLSICYLMSGVGAFAAVQFYGRTKANERNVGLLILLLSIAMVVTVISGFQTKSVELASIAFSVFVVVSSTRTLVLVTELICSLPARERLFLISAQNSIQHLAVGVGGMLSSLVTYSKVNSTLDFSPLLYISSLLALSTPIIWYWHKKQ
;
A
#
# COMPACT_ATOMS: atom_id res chain seq x y z
N VAL A 1 -13.22 50.82 10.29
CA VAL A 1 -14.15 49.87 9.70
C VAL A 1 -13.37 48.60 9.43
N LYS A 2 -13.33 47.66 10.41
CA LYS A 2 -12.78 46.31 10.20
C LYS A 2 -13.90 45.46 9.58
N GLU A 3 -13.80 45.25 8.28
CA GLU A 3 -14.63 44.27 7.60
C GLU A 3 -14.40 42.90 8.26
N LYS A 4 -15.42 42.38 8.91
CA LYS A 4 -15.52 40.97 9.28
C LYS A 4 -15.64 40.18 7.99
N ILE A 5 -14.51 39.74 7.43
CA ILE A 5 -14.51 38.67 6.47
C ILE A 5 -15.05 37.42 7.18
N LYS A 6 -16.33 37.14 6.97
CA LYS A 6 -16.98 35.91 7.40
C LYS A 6 -16.16 34.77 6.81
N ASN A 7 -15.32 34.12 7.61
CA ASN A 7 -14.70 32.84 7.24
C ASN A 7 -15.83 31.86 6.95
N LYS A 8 -16.21 31.76 5.68
CA LYS A 8 -17.10 30.72 5.21
C LYS A 8 -16.32 29.43 5.32
N THR A 9 -16.63 28.62 6.31
CA THR A 9 -16.05 27.29 6.50
C THR A 9 -16.25 26.49 5.21
N ILE A 10 -15.15 26.20 4.52
CA ILE A 10 -15.17 25.33 3.33
C ILE A 10 -15.38 23.92 3.86
N HIS A 11 -16.60 23.41 3.70
CA HIS A 11 -16.92 22.03 4.05
C HIS A 11 -16.87 21.18 2.79
N LEU A 12 -16.01 20.16 2.79
CA LEU A 12 -16.07 19.08 1.80
C LEU A 12 -17.37 18.30 2.05
N PRO A 13 -18.31 18.25 1.08
CA PRO A 13 -19.55 17.50 1.24
C PRO A 13 -19.29 16.03 1.53
N GLN A 14 -20.07 15.41 2.41
CA GLN A 14 -19.90 14.00 2.76
C GLN A 14 -19.96 13.08 1.54
N PHE A 15 -20.87 13.38 0.60
CA PHE A 15 -20.99 12.64 -0.64
C PHE A 15 -19.70 12.69 -1.48
N GLU A 16 -19.09 13.87 -1.64
CA GLU A 16 -17.83 14.03 -2.36
C GLU A 16 -16.69 13.29 -1.63
N MET A 17 -16.63 13.38 -0.30
CA MET A 17 -15.65 12.65 0.50
C MET A 17 -15.81 11.12 0.34
N THR A 18 -17.04 10.62 0.28
CA THR A 18 -17.30 9.19 0.03
C THR A 18 -16.78 8.75 -1.34
N ILE A 19 -16.99 9.55 -2.39
CA ILE A 19 -16.46 9.26 -3.73
C ILE A 19 -14.92 9.22 -3.71
N LEU A 20 -14.28 10.21 -3.08
CA LEU A 20 -12.81 10.27 -2.97
C LEU A 20 -12.24 9.09 -2.18
N PHE A 21 -12.94 8.68 -1.12
CA PHE A 21 -12.63 7.49 -0.36
C PHE A 21 -12.75 6.22 -1.21
N LEU A 22 -13.83 6.07 -1.98
CA LEU A 22 -14.02 4.92 -2.88
C LEU A 22 -12.96 4.87 -3.97
N ILE A 23 -12.57 6.01 -4.56
CA ILE A 23 -11.45 6.07 -5.50
C ILE A 23 -10.18 5.53 -4.83
N HIS A 24 -9.85 6.02 -3.64
CA HIS A 24 -8.62 5.59 -2.92
C HIS A 24 -8.67 4.12 -2.53
N PHE A 25 -9.84 3.64 -2.11
CA PHE A 25 -10.11 2.25 -1.80
C PHE A 25 -9.90 1.34 -3.02
N LEU A 26 -10.49 1.67 -4.17
CA LEU A 26 -10.39 0.85 -5.39
C LEU A 26 -8.97 0.85 -5.97
N VAL A 27 -8.25 1.97 -5.93
CA VAL A 27 -6.84 2.04 -6.34
C VAL A 27 -5.97 1.20 -5.41
N GLY A 28 -6.17 1.31 -4.09
CA GLY A 28 -5.49 0.47 -3.12
C GLY A 28 -5.83 -1.01 -3.28
N LEU A 29 -7.08 -1.31 -3.61
CA LEU A 29 -7.54 -2.67 -3.86
C LEU A 29 -6.90 -3.28 -5.13
N ASP A 30 -6.75 -2.51 -6.23
CA ASP A 30 -6.04 -2.96 -7.43
C ASP A 30 -4.56 -3.29 -7.12
N ALA A 31 -3.91 -2.47 -6.29
CA ALA A 31 -2.53 -2.71 -5.85
C ALA A 31 -2.38 -3.96 -4.99
N LEU A 32 -3.35 -4.24 -4.10
CA LEU A 32 -3.31 -5.38 -3.18
C LEU A 32 -3.80 -6.67 -3.80
N ALA A 33 -4.77 -6.61 -4.72
CA ALA A 33 -5.37 -7.77 -5.36
C ALA A 33 -4.37 -8.61 -6.15
N ILE A 34 -3.32 -7.99 -6.69
CA ILE A 34 -2.31 -8.70 -7.46
C ILE A 34 -1.64 -9.83 -6.64
N VAL A 35 -1.48 -9.66 -5.34
CA VAL A 35 -0.74 -10.60 -4.47
C VAL A 35 -1.40 -12.00 -4.44
N PRO A 36 -2.70 -12.17 -4.10
CA PRO A 36 -3.33 -13.48 -4.12
C PRO A 36 -3.53 -14.08 -5.52
N PHE A 37 -3.61 -13.24 -6.56
CA PHE A 37 -3.82 -13.71 -7.93
C PHE A 37 -2.54 -13.90 -8.74
N SER A 38 -1.39 -13.45 -8.23
CA SER A 38 -0.12 -13.41 -8.97
C SER A 38 0.31 -14.78 -9.51
N SER A 39 0.17 -15.86 -8.74
CA SER A 39 0.53 -17.22 -9.17
C SER A 39 -0.37 -17.72 -10.30
N ILE A 40 -1.69 -17.52 -10.18
CA ILE A 40 -2.67 -17.93 -11.21
C ILE A 40 -2.46 -17.12 -12.49
N MET A 41 -2.23 -15.81 -12.37
CA MET A 41 -1.96 -14.94 -13.51
C MET A 41 -0.67 -15.35 -14.25
N THR A 42 0.39 -15.64 -13.50
CA THR A 42 1.68 -16.05 -14.06
C THR A 42 1.57 -17.39 -14.76
N SER A 43 0.91 -18.37 -14.14
CA SER A 43 0.63 -19.67 -14.74
C SER A 43 -0.22 -19.57 -16.00
N TYR A 44 -1.23 -18.70 -16.00
CA TYR A 44 -2.14 -18.48 -17.14
C TYR A 44 -1.39 -18.04 -18.41
N VAL A 45 -0.37 -17.19 -18.29
CA VAL A 45 0.45 -16.73 -19.42
C VAL A 45 1.62 -17.67 -19.73
N GLY A 46 1.65 -18.87 -19.15
CA GLY A 46 2.68 -19.88 -19.39
C GLY A 46 4.05 -19.56 -18.79
N ALA A 47 4.13 -18.61 -17.84
CA ALA A 47 5.36 -18.27 -17.15
C ALA A 47 5.52 -19.08 -15.85
N ASP A 48 6.76 -19.17 -15.35
CA ASP A 48 7.05 -19.85 -14.09
C ASP A 48 6.38 -19.12 -12.93
N THR A 49 5.63 -19.84 -12.08
CA THR A 49 4.95 -19.28 -10.90
C THR A 49 5.90 -18.64 -9.89
N ALA A 50 7.18 -19.02 -9.89
CA ALA A 50 8.23 -18.33 -9.14
C ALA A 50 8.37 -16.84 -9.51
N TRP A 51 7.96 -16.46 -10.73
CA TRP A 51 8.01 -15.08 -11.23
C TRP A 51 6.83 -14.22 -10.82
N SER A 52 5.92 -14.75 -10.02
CA SER A 52 4.71 -14.03 -9.54
C SER A 52 5.01 -12.69 -8.84
N GLY A 53 6.12 -12.59 -8.11
CA GLY A 53 6.55 -11.36 -7.45
C GLY A 53 6.93 -10.23 -8.42
N TYR A 54 7.31 -10.54 -9.68
CA TYR A 54 7.58 -9.50 -10.67
C TYR A 54 6.34 -8.70 -11.05
N LEU A 55 5.15 -9.29 -10.98
CA LEU A 55 3.88 -8.58 -11.22
C LEU A 55 3.62 -7.52 -10.15
N VAL A 56 3.95 -7.83 -8.88
CA VAL A 56 3.88 -6.90 -7.76
C VAL A 56 4.95 -5.81 -7.89
N SER A 57 6.17 -6.20 -8.29
CA SER A 57 7.29 -5.28 -8.49
C SER A 57 7.03 -4.27 -9.58
N ALA A 58 6.50 -4.70 -10.73
CA ALA A 58 6.23 -3.85 -11.88
C ALA A 58 5.28 -2.70 -11.51
N TYR A 59 4.19 -3.02 -10.80
CA TYR A 59 3.28 -2.01 -10.26
C TYR A 59 3.99 -1.10 -9.26
N SER A 60 4.65 -1.69 -8.26
CA SER A 60 5.13 -0.93 -7.11
C SER A 60 6.31 -0.03 -7.44
N ILE A 61 7.26 -0.47 -8.29
CA ILE A 61 8.39 0.37 -8.71
C ILE A 61 7.90 1.55 -9.56
N SER A 62 7.00 1.30 -10.50
CA SER A 62 6.44 2.38 -11.33
C SER A 62 5.61 3.37 -10.51
N ALA A 63 4.84 2.88 -9.53
CA ALA A 63 4.10 3.73 -8.59
C ALA A 63 5.06 4.57 -7.72
N ALA A 64 6.16 3.99 -7.22
CA ALA A 64 7.16 4.71 -6.43
C ALA A 64 7.77 5.90 -7.20
N ILE A 65 8.19 5.65 -8.45
CA ILE A 65 8.75 6.69 -9.32
C ILE A 65 7.71 7.78 -9.57
N THR A 66 6.49 7.39 -9.88
CA THR A 66 5.41 8.33 -10.19
C THR A 66 5.01 9.16 -8.98
N CYS A 67 4.95 8.59 -7.77
CA CYS A 67 4.70 9.33 -6.54
C CYS A 67 5.76 10.40 -6.27
N LEU A 68 7.02 10.19 -6.66
CA LEU A 68 8.08 11.20 -6.54
C LEU A 68 7.98 12.31 -7.61
N CYS A 69 7.54 11.94 -8.82
CA CYS A 69 7.48 12.88 -9.95
C CYS A 69 6.22 13.76 -9.94
N VAL A 70 5.10 13.20 -9.43
CA VAL A 70 3.81 13.90 -9.43
C VAL A 70 3.72 14.85 -8.24
N ARG A 71 3.64 16.15 -8.55
CA ARG A 71 3.40 17.21 -7.55
C ARG A 71 1.92 17.58 -7.53
N GLY A 72 1.38 17.88 -6.35
CA GLY A 72 0.03 18.40 -6.21
C GLY A 72 -0.12 19.77 -6.91
N ALA A 73 -1.25 20.02 -7.56
CA ALA A 73 -1.57 21.33 -8.10
C ALA A 73 -2.16 22.23 -6.98
N SER A 74 -1.96 23.53 -7.10
CA SER A 74 -2.56 24.52 -6.18
C SER A 74 -4.02 24.86 -6.54
N ASN A 75 -4.48 24.48 -7.73
CA ASN A 75 -5.82 24.77 -8.23
C ASN A 75 -6.68 23.50 -8.26
N ILE A 76 -7.83 23.55 -7.60
CA ILE A 76 -8.78 22.43 -7.45
C ILE A 76 -9.27 21.92 -8.79
N ARG A 77 -9.63 22.81 -9.73
CA ARG A 77 -10.13 22.40 -11.06
C ARG A 77 -9.05 21.66 -11.84
N ARG A 78 -7.79 22.14 -11.76
CA ARG A 78 -6.66 21.48 -12.39
C ARG A 78 -6.42 20.10 -11.77
N GLU A 79 -6.54 20.00 -10.44
CA GLU A 79 -6.35 18.74 -9.73
C GLU A 79 -7.47 17.74 -10.07
N LYS A 80 -8.73 18.19 -10.18
CA LYS A 80 -9.84 17.37 -10.63
C LYS A 80 -9.61 16.81 -12.04
N ASN A 81 -9.19 17.64 -12.99
CA ASN A 81 -8.91 17.18 -14.35
C ASN A 81 -7.78 16.15 -14.40
N ARG A 82 -6.75 16.32 -13.57
CA ARG A 82 -5.67 15.33 -13.42
C ARG A 82 -6.19 14.02 -12.83
N MET A 83 -7.04 14.08 -11.81
CA MET A 83 -7.69 12.88 -11.26
C MET A 83 -8.47 12.12 -12.34
N LEU A 84 -9.29 12.80 -13.13
CA LEU A 84 -10.05 12.18 -14.22
C LEU A 84 -9.14 11.54 -15.28
N PHE A 85 -8.04 12.21 -15.64
CA PHE A 85 -7.05 11.65 -16.56
C PHE A 85 -6.40 10.37 -15.99
N PHE A 86 -5.96 10.39 -14.74
CA PHE A 86 -5.34 9.21 -14.12
C PHE A 86 -6.35 8.09 -13.85
N LEU A 87 -7.63 8.44 -13.54
CA LEU A 87 -8.73 7.46 -13.46
C LEU A 87 -8.94 6.76 -14.78
N ALA A 88 -9.03 7.50 -15.89
CA ALA A 88 -9.15 6.88 -17.21
C ALA A 88 -7.97 5.95 -17.52
N GLY A 89 -6.75 6.36 -17.17
CA GLY A 89 -5.55 5.55 -17.39
C GLY A 89 -5.56 4.24 -16.59
N ILE A 90 -5.89 4.28 -15.29
CA ILE A 90 -5.93 3.07 -14.47
C ILE A 90 -7.07 2.14 -14.88
N ILE A 91 -8.25 2.66 -15.24
CA ILE A 91 -9.37 1.87 -15.74
C ILE A 91 -8.96 1.07 -16.97
N LEU A 92 -8.37 1.75 -17.96
CA LEU A 92 -7.91 1.11 -19.19
C LEU A 92 -6.81 0.08 -18.91
N ALA A 93 -5.79 0.44 -18.11
CA ALA A 93 -4.67 -0.45 -17.81
C ALA A 93 -5.13 -1.70 -17.04
N THR A 94 -6.04 -1.56 -16.05
CA THR A 94 -6.63 -2.68 -15.31
C THR A 94 -7.49 -3.55 -16.22
N PHE A 95 -8.30 -2.95 -17.09
CA PHE A 95 -9.09 -3.70 -18.06
C PHE A 95 -8.21 -4.47 -19.05
N PHE A 96 -7.21 -3.82 -19.66
CA PHE A 96 -6.30 -4.48 -20.59
C PHE A 96 -5.52 -5.63 -19.95
N THR A 97 -5.24 -5.58 -18.64
CA THR A 97 -4.62 -6.71 -17.92
C THR A 97 -5.42 -8.01 -18.11
N THR A 98 -6.75 -7.92 -18.23
CA THR A 98 -7.63 -9.10 -18.40
C THR A 98 -7.60 -9.69 -19.81
N LEU A 99 -7.07 -8.97 -20.79
CA LEU A 99 -7.04 -9.38 -22.20
C LEU A 99 -5.69 -9.94 -22.64
N VAL A 100 -4.64 -9.81 -21.82
CA VAL A 100 -3.27 -10.24 -22.17
C VAL A 100 -3.09 -11.74 -22.02
N HIS A 101 -2.29 -12.30 -22.92
CA HIS A 101 -1.94 -13.73 -22.97
C HIS A 101 -0.42 -13.98 -22.90
N ASP A 102 0.36 -12.92 -22.73
CA ASP A 102 1.83 -12.95 -22.66
C ASP A 102 2.33 -12.29 -21.39
N PHE A 103 3.40 -12.85 -20.79
CA PHE A 103 3.96 -12.36 -19.53
C PHE A 103 4.51 -10.93 -19.65
N THR A 104 5.19 -10.61 -20.76
CA THR A 104 5.76 -9.28 -20.98
C THR A 104 4.66 -8.23 -21.09
N ALA A 105 3.60 -8.52 -21.84
CA ALA A 105 2.44 -7.63 -21.94
C ALA A 105 1.74 -7.46 -20.60
N MET A 106 1.66 -8.50 -19.77
CA MET A 106 1.11 -8.43 -18.42
C MET A 106 1.95 -7.51 -17.51
N ILE A 107 3.29 -7.64 -17.56
CA ILE A 107 4.21 -6.73 -16.86
C ILE A 107 4.00 -5.28 -17.31
N LEU A 108 3.89 -5.03 -18.62
CA LEU A 108 3.63 -3.66 -19.13
C LEU A 108 2.31 -3.09 -18.61
N CYS A 109 1.24 -3.89 -18.60
CA CYS A 109 -0.03 -3.49 -17.99
C CYS A 109 0.15 -3.15 -16.50
N ARG A 110 0.93 -3.93 -15.74
CA ARG A 110 1.22 -3.65 -14.32
C ARG A 110 2.04 -2.38 -14.13
N VAL A 111 2.99 -2.09 -15.02
CA VAL A 111 3.72 -0.81 -15.04
C VAL A 111 2.76 0.35 -15.28
N LEU A 112 1.85 0.25 -16.24
CA LEU A 112 0.86 1.29 -16.51
C LEU A 112 -0.11 1.49 -15.35
N THR A 113 -0.64 0.41 -14.75
CA THR A 113 -1.49 0.52 -13.56
C THR A 113 -0.74 1.16 -12.39
N GLY A 114 0.55 0.88 -12.22
CA GLY A 114 1.38 1.52 -11.20
C GLY A 114 1.62 3.01 -11.45
N ILE A 115 1.87 3.42 -12.70
CA ILE A 115 2.01 4.83 -13.08
C ILE A 115 0.73 5.60 -12.76
N PHE A 116 -0.41 5.12 -13.25
CA PHE A 116 -1.69 5.81 -13.06
C PHE A 116 -2.17 5.71 -11.61
N GLY A 117 -2.02 4.56 -10.96
CA GLY A 117 -2.40 4.35 -9.56
C GLY A 117 -1.57 5.18 -8.59
N GLY A 118 -0.23 5.19 -8.75
CA GLY A 118 0.67 6.02 -7.94
C GLY A 118 0.39 7.51 -8.09
N ALA A 119 0.17 8.00 -9.32
CA ALA A 119 -0.23 9.37 -9.56
C ALA A 119 -1.57 9.70 -8.88
N LEU A 120 -2.54 8.80 -8.99
CA LEU A 120 -3.89 9.00 -8.47
C LEU A 120 -3.93 9.08 -6.94
N VAL A 121 -3.11 8.28 -6.24
CA VAL A 121 -2.97 8.35 -4.78
C VAL A 121 -2.52 9.75 -4.34
N VAL A 122 -1.50 10.32 -5.00
CA VAL A 122 -0.97 11.66 -4.68
C VAL A 122 -1.99 12.74 -4.99
N VAL A 123 -2.60 12.70 -6.17
CA VAL A 123 -3.54 13.73 -6.64
C VAL A 123 -4.84 13.69 -5.84
N ASN A 124 -5.34 12.51 -5.49
CA ASN A 124 -6.53 12.35 -4.66
C ASN A 124 -6.32 12.92 -3.25
N LEU A 125 -5.19 12.59 -2.61
CA LEU A 125 -4.83 13.16 -1.31
C LEU A 125 -4.75 14.69 -1.36
N ASN A 126 -4.07 15.23 -2.37
CA ASN A 126 -3.95 16.67 -2.55
C ASN A 126 -5.31 17.33 -2.78
N TYR A 127 -6.18 16.71 -3.58
CA TYR A 127 -7.55 17.20 -3.83
C TYR A 127 -8.35 17.27 -2.52
N VAL A 128 -8.30 16.22 -1.68
CA VAL A 128 -8.94 16.22 -0.35
C VAL A 128 -8.41 17.35 0.52
N ILE A 129 -7.09 17.57 0.54
CA ILE A 129 -6.47 18.65 1.32
C ILE A 129 -6.92 20.02 0.84
N LEU A 130 -7.00 20.24 -0.48
CA LEU A 130 -7.43 21.51 -1.08
C LEU A 130 -8.91 21.81 -0.83
N ARG A 131 -9.75 20.77 -0.82
CA ARG A 131 -11.21 20.88 -0.59
C ARG A 131 -11.61 20.90 0.87
N SER A 132 -10.71 20.55 1.77
CA SER A 132 -10.97 20.54 3.21
C SER A 132 -10.62 21.90 3.84
N GLY A 133 -11.51 22.45 4.65
CA GLY A 133 -11.18 23.56 5.54
C GLY A 133 -10.13 23.14 6.57
N ASP A 134 -9.36 24.10 7.09
CA ASP A 134 -8.21 23.82 7.98
C ASP A 134 -8.56 22.95 9.19
N GLU A 135 -9.74 23.13 9.76
CA GLU A 135 -10.24 22.33 10.88
C GLU A 135 -10.47 20.85 10.55
N ASN A 136 -10.85 20.55 9.29
CA ASN A 136 -11.25 19.21 8.86
C ASN A 136 -10.16 18.49 8.06
N LYS A 137 -9.07 19.14 7.67
CA LYS A 137 -7.98 18.55 6.87
C LYS A 137 -7.45 17.26 7.49
N LYS A 138 -7.10 17.30 8.78
CA LYS A 138 -6.57 16.13 9.48
C LYS A 138 -7.56 14.98 9.51
N ARG A 139 -8.83 15.27 9.81
CA ARG A 139 -9.90 14.27 9.85
C ARG A 139 -10.14 13.62 8.48
N ASN A 140 -10.29 14.44 7.44
CA ASN A 140 -10.58 13.96 6.08
C ASN A 140 -9.40 13.16 5.51
N THR A 141 -8.16 13.59 5.78
CA THR A 141 -6.96 12.82 5.42
C THR A 141 -6.93 11.46 6.14
N ALA A 142 -7.24 11.43 7.43
CA ALA A 142 -7.27 10.17 8.18
C ALA A 142 -8.36 9.21 7.64
N VAL A 143 -9.54 9.74 7.31
CA VAL A 143 -10.61 8.95 6.67
C VAL A 143 -10.13 8.39 5.32
N LEU A 144 -9.50 9.23 4.48
CA LEU A 144 -8.97 8.77 3.19
C LEU A 144 -7.95 7.65 3.36
N MET A 145 -7.00 7.81 4.27
CA MET A 145 -5.93 6.81 4.52
C MET A 145 -6.45 5.50 5.12
N SER A 146 -7.62 5.49 5.77
CA SER A 146 -8.23 4.27 6.29
C SER A 146 -8.79 3.34 5.20
N SER A 147 -8.86 3.81 3.96
CA SER A 147 -9.33 3.01 2.83
C SER A 147 -8.42 1.83 2.50
N LEU A 148 -7.10 1.97 2.66
CA LEU A 148 -6.14 0.89 2.35
C LEU A 148 -6.24 -0.31 3.31
N PRO A 149 -6.28 -0.14 4.65
CA PRO A 149 -6.61 -1.24 5.56
C PRO A 149 -7.96 -1.89 5.28
N LEU A 150 -8.97 -1.10 4.90
CA LEU A 150 -10.28 -1.62 4.54
C LEU A 150 -10.23 -2.42 3.23
N ALA A 151 -9.43 -1.99 2.25
CA ALA A 151 -9.22 -2.73 1.01
C ALA A 151 -8.61 -4.11 1.28
N LEU A 152 -7.64 -4.20 2.21
CA LEU A 152 -7.06 -5.47 2.62
C LEU A 152 -8.06 -6.36 3.38
N ALA A 153 -8.82 -5.78 4.31
CA ALA A 153 -9.71 -6.54 5.20
C ALA A 153 -11.00 -7.02 4.51
N VAL A 154 -11.54 -6.24 3.58
CA VAL A 154 -12.84 -6.52 2.94
C VAL A 154 -12.70 -6.67 1.44
N GLY A 155 -11.95 -5.78 0.80
CA GLY A 155 -11.85 -5.74 -0.66
C GLY A 155 -11.17 -6.98 -1.24
N VAL A 156 -9.98 -7.34 -0.72
CA VAL A 156 -9.23 -8.52 -1.20
C VAL A 156 -10.02 -9.81 -1.00
N PRO A 157 -10.60 -10.10 0.18
CA PRO A 157 -11.49 -11.25 0.35
C PRO A 157 -12.65 -11.30 -0.65
N LEU A 158 -13.30 -10.17 -0.87
CA LEU A 158 -14.41 -10.07 -1.82
C LEU A 158 -13.96 -10.44 -3.25
N LEU A 159 -12.81 -9.94 -3.70
CA LEU A 159 -12.28 -10.28 -5.02
C LEU A 159 -11.89 -11.75 -5.14
N ILE A 160 -11.31 -12.35 -4.09
CA ILE A 160 -10.98 -13.78 -4.08
C ILE A 160 -12.25 -14.61 -4.20
N LEU A 161 -13.31 -14.27 -3.46
CA LEU A 161 -14.59 -14.97 -3.55
C LEU A 161 -15.28 -14.77 -4.91
N LEU A 162 -15.19 -13.58 -5.49
CA LEU A 162 -15.75 -13.29 -6.82
C LEU A 162 -15.06 -14.11 -7.91
N ALA A 163 -13.75 -14.33 -7.79
CA ALA A 163 -12.94 -15.11 -8.71
C ALA A 163 -12.86 -16.60 -8.35
N SER A 164 -13.59 -17.06 -7.32
CA SER A 164 -13.49 -18.42 -6.78
C SER A 164 -13.88 -19.53 -7.75
N GLY A 165 -14.44 -19.19 -8.90
CA GLY A 165 -14.86 -20.13 -9.92
C GLY A 165 -13.81 -20.50 -10.96
N GLU A 166 -12.56 -19.99 -10.92
CA GLU A 166 -11.49 -20.32 -11.89
C GLU A 166 -10.97 -19.14 -12.72
N ASP A 167 -11.71 -18.01 -12.82
CA ASP A 167 -11.30 -16.89 -13.66
C ASP A 167 -10.93 -15.64 -12.84
N TRP A 168 -9.61 -15.48 -12.58
CA TRP A 168 -9.05 -14.30 -11.94
C TRP A 168 -9.42 -12.98 -12.66
N ARG A 169 -9.75 -13.03 -13.96
CA ARG A 169 -10.13 -11.86 -14.76
C ARG A 169 -11.39 -11.20 -14.25
N LEU A 170 -12.34 -11.97 -13.68
CA LEU A 170 -13.57 -11.42 -13.11
C LEU A 170 -13.27 -10.41 -11.99
N ALA A 171 -12.24 -10.65 -11.17
CA ALA A 171 -11.84 -9.71 -10.13
C ALA A 171 -11.36 -8.38 -10.72
N PHE A 172 -10.52 -8.40 -11.75
CA PHE A 172 -9.99 -7.19 -12.38
C PHE A 172 -11.01 -6.49 -13.28
N GLN A 173 -11.93 -7.22 -13.92
CA GLN A 173 -13.06 -6.65 -14.64
C GLN A 173 -14.00 -5.92 -13.67
N PHE A 174 -14.32 -6.53 -12.54
CA PHE A 174 -15.11 -5.90 -11.48
C PHE A 174 -14.44 -4.63 -10.96
N LEU A 175 -13.12 -4.65 -10.73
CA LEU A 175 -12.36 -3.45 -10.35
C LEU A 175 -12.45 -2.35 -11.41
N SER A 176 -12.25 -2.70 -12.67
CA SER A 176 -12.29 -1.74 -13.78
C SER A 176 -13.70 -1.11 -13.92
N VAL A 177 -14.76 -1.91 -13.84
CA VAL A 177 -16.14 -1.42 -13.87
C VAL A 177 -16.43 -0.55 -12.65
N SER A 178 -16.01 -0.95 -11.46
CA SER A 178 -16.22 -0.18 -10.23
C SER A 178 -15.50 1.18 -10.29
N LEU A 179 -14.25 1.20 -10.79
CA LEU A 179 -13.49 2.44 -11.01
C LEU A 179 -14.20 3.34 -12.04
N LEU A 180 -14.76 2.77 -13.11
CA LEU A 180 -15.52 3.51 -14.12
C LEU A 180 -16.76 4.15 -13.51
N LEU A 181 -17.56 3.40 -12.75
CA LEU A 181 -18.76 3.91 -12.09
C LEU A 181 -18.44 5.06 -11.13
N VAL A 182 -17.41 4.89 -10.28
CA VAL A 182 -16.99 5.94 -9.35
C VAL A 182 -16.41 7.15 -10.09
N SER A 183 -15.73 6.93 -11.24
CA SER A 183 -15.26 8.02 -12.10
C SER A 183 -16.39 8.85 -12.70
N ILE A 184 -17.46 8.22 -13.14
CA ILE A 184 -18.68 8.88 -13.65
C ILE A 184 -19.32 9.71 -12.53
N LEU A 185 -19.45 9.15 -11.32
CA LEU A 185 -19.97 9.89 -10.17
C LEU A 185 -19.10 11.10 -9.84
N PHE A 186 -17.77 10.93 -9.85
CA PHE A 186 -16.82 12.01 -9.59
C PHE A 186 -16.88 13.12 -10.67
N PHE A 187 -17.04 12.74 -11.93
CA PHE A 187 -17.25 13.71 -13.02
C PHE A 187 -18.49 14.57 -12.78
N GLY A 188 -19.57 13.98 -12.26
CA GLY A 188 -20.83 14.65 -11.97
C GLY A 188 -20.82 15.60 -10.77
N VAL A 189 -19.82 15.52 -9.89
CA VAL A 189 -19.76 16.32 -8.63
C VAL A 189 -19.88 17.83 -8.87
N ASP A 190 -19.31 18.40 -9.96
CA ASP A 190 -19.43 19.84 -10.27
C ASP A 190 -20.85 20.28 -10.63
N ARG A 191 -21.75 19.38 -11.01
CA ARG A 191 -23.15 19.70 -11.34
C ARG A 191 -24.01 19.88 -10.08
N PHE A 192 -23.55 19.32 -8.95
CA PHE A 192 -24.26 19.34 -7.67
C PHE A 192 -23.62 20.28 -6.63
N GLY A 193 -22.43 20.82 -6.93
CA GLY A 193 -21.67 21.67 -6.01
C GLY A 193 -21.62 23.12 -6.45
N ASP A 194 -21.84 24.01 -5.49
CA ASP A 194 -21.86 25.46 -5.58
C ASP A 194 -20.74 26.07 -6.44
N LYS A 195 -21.13 27.05 -7.29
CA LYS A 195 -20.24 27.97 -8.04
C LYS A 195 -19.39 28.89 -7.14
N HIS A 196 -18.92 28.43 -6.00
CA HIS A 196 -18.12 29.25 -5.12
C HIS A 196 -16.67 29.26 -5.61
N GLN A 197 -16.27 30.42 -6.08
CA GLN A 197 -14.87 30.77 -6.34
C GLN A 197 -14.07 30.52 -5.06
N ILE A 198 -13.24 29.50 -5.10
CA ILE A 198 -12.29 29.21 -4.01
C ILE A 198 -11.10 30.13 -4.25
N PRO A 199 -10.66 30.90 -3.21
CA PRO A 199 -9.49 31.71 -3.32
C PRO A 199 -8.31 30.85 -3.79
N ASN A 200 -7.51 31.36 -4.72
CA ASN A 200 -6.22 30.77 -5.03
C ASN A 200 -5.40 30.73 -3.74
N VAL A 201 -5.39 29.59 -3.08
CA VAL A 201 -4.51 29.37 -1.96
C VAL A 201 -3.11 29.29 -2.56
N THR A 202 -2.41 30.40 -2.54
CA THR A 202 -0.96 30.38 -2.76
C THR A 202 -0.39 29.44 -1.71
N ALA A 203 0.13 28.32 -2.18
CA ALA A 203 0.87 27.42 -1.29
C ALA A 203 1.87 28.27 -0.52
N PRO A 204 1.96 28.17 0.80
CA PRO A 204 2.97 28.90 1.54
C PRO A 204 4.31 28.51 0.93
N ASN A 205 5.13 29.50 0.53
CA ASN A 205 6.55 29.33 0.26
C ASN A 205 7.24 28.93 1.58
N SER A 206 6.90 27.76 2.09
CA SER A 206 7.69 27.12 3.10
C SER A 206 8.94 26.59 2.40
N ASP A 207 10.10 26.93 2.90
CA ASP A 207 11.37 26.26 2.60
C ASP A 207 11.18 24.77 2.76
N LEU A 208 10.67 24.13 1.71
CA LEU A 208 10.44 22.70 1.69
C LEU A 208 11.80 22.03 1.79
N PHE A 209 11.96 21.22 2.81
CA PHE A 209 13.11 20.34 2.96
C PHE A 209 13.22 19.53 1.64
N SER A 210 14.23 19.86 0.84
CA SER A 210 14.36 19.27 -0.49
C SER A 210 14.91 17.85 -0.39
N VAL A 211 14.75 17.05 -1.44
CA VAL A 211 15.43 15.74 -1.55
C VAL A 211 16.94 15.91 -1.38
N SER A 212 17.52 17.01 -1.86
CA SER A 212 18.94 17.35 -1.68
C SER A 212 19.31 17.57 -0.21
N ASP A 213 18.42 18.20 0.58
CA ASP A 213 18.67 18.42 2.01
C ASP A 213 18.52 17.10 2.79
N ALA A 214 17.58 16.24 2.39
CA ALA A 214 17.41 14.91 2.96
C ALA A 214 18.62 14.02 2.75
N ILE A 215 19.24 14.09 1.56
CA ILE A 215 20.48 13.35 1.25
C ILE A 215 21.65 13.82 2.14
N LYS A 216 21.68 15.06 2.55
CA LYS A 216 22.72 15.64 3.42
C LYS A 216 22.47 15.41 4.90
N SER A 217 21.22 15.17 5.31
CA SER A 217 20.84 14.91 6.70
C SER A 217 21.07 13.42 7.03
N ARG A 218 22.00 13.15 7.94
CA ARG A 218 22.26 11.79 8.43
C ARG A 218 21.04 11.17 9.08
N THR A 219 20.30 11.95 9.87
CA THR A 219 19.07 11.50 10.55
C THR A 219 17.97 11.15 9.55
N ALA A 220 17.78 11.97 8.51
CA ALA A 220 16.81 11.69 7.47
C ALA A 220 17.16 10.40 6.70
N TRP A 221 18.44 10.17 6.37
CA TRP A 221 18.90 8.94 5.71
C TRP A 221 18.63 7.68 6.54
N PHE A 222 19.00 7.70 7.83
CA PHE A 222 18.73 6.56 8.71
C PHE A 222 17.23 6.29 8.85
N SER A 223 16.42 7.34 8.88
CA SER A 223 14.97 7.25 8.93
C SER A 223 14.37 6.61 7.68
N ILE A 224 14.83 7.02 6.49
CA ILE A 224 14.45 6.43 5.21
C ILE A 224 14.87 4.97 5.15
N LEU A 225 16.12 4.67 5.50
CA LEU A 225 16.66 3.31 5.47
C LEU A 225 15.91 2.38 6.43
N LEU A 226 15.57 2.86 7.62
CA LEU A 226 14.82 2.10 8.61
C LEU A 226 13.38 1.81 8.13
N ALA A 227 12.68 2.82 7.60
CA ALA A 227 11.35 2.64 7.02
C ALA A 227 11.38 1.68 5.82
N PHE A 228 12.36 1.83 4.93
CA PHE A 228 12.54 0.97 3.77
C PHE A 228 12.83 -0.48 4.17
N SER A 229 13.77 -0.72 5.08
CA SER A 229 14.16 -2.08 5.50
C SER A 229 13.01 -2.81 6.21
N ALA A 230 12.24 -2.08 7.03
CA ALA A 230 11.09 -2.65 7.73
C ALA A 230 10.01 -3.15 6.75
N ILE A 231 9.72 -2.37 5.72
CA ILE A 231 8.72 -2.71 4.69
C ILE A 231 9.28 -3.77 3.75
N LEU A 232 10.54 -3.67 3.34
CA LEU A 232 11.20 -4.64 2.46
C LEU A 232 11.14 -6.06 3.03
N GLY A 233 11.54 -6.25 4.28
CA GLY A 233 11.51 -7.56 4.92
C GLY A 233 10.10 -8.16 5.03
N THR A 234 9.10 -7.31 5.21
CA THR A 234 7.69 -7.73 5.21
C THR A 234 7.24 -8.17 3.81
N PHE A 235 7.44 -7.33 2.80
CA PHE A 235 6.88 -7.57 1.47
C PHE A 235 7.66 -8.59 0.65
N ALA A 236 8.92 -8.86 0.95
CA ALA A 236 9.64 -9.99 0.37
C ALA A 236 8.91 -11.31 0.64
N VAL A 237 8.34 -11.49 1.82
CA VAL A 237 7.56 -12.69 2.19
C VAL A 237 6.09 -12.54 1.82
N SER A 238 5.48 -11.40 2.09
CA SER A 238 4.04 -11.16 1.88
C SER A 238 3.59 -11.41 0.44
N THR A 239 4.46 -11.20 -0.54
CA THR A 239 4.19 -11.47 -1.96
C THR A 239 4.16 -12.97 -2.26
N GLN A 240 4.95 -13.78 -1.57
CA GLN A 240 5.10 -15.21 -1.85
C GLN A 240 4.32 -16.12 -0.89
N PHE A 241 3.84 -15.62 0.23
CA PHE A 241 3.10 -16.44 1.18
C PHE A 241 1.78 -16.98 0.57
N PRO A 242 0.93 -16.16 -0.07
CA PRO A 242 -0.26 -16.67 -0.76
C PRO A 242 0.08 -17.61 -1.91
N VAL A 243 1.21 -17.38 -2.61
CA VAL A 243 1.70 -18.26 -3.67
C VAL A 243 2.06 -19.63 -3.10
N MET A 244 2.77 -19.67 -1.98
CA MET A 244 3.10 -20.91 -1.27
C MET A 244 1.83 -21.65 -0.84
N LEU A 245 0.85 -20.94 -0.25
CA LEU A 245 -0.43 -21.53 0.14
C LEU A 245 -1.17 -22.13 -1.05
N SER A 246 -1.18 -21.44 -2.20
CA SER A 246 -1.90 -21.88 -3.39
C SER A 246 -1.16 -22.98 -4.15
N VAL A 247 0.14 -22.80 -4.41
CA VAL A 247 0.91 -23.70 -5.28
C VAL A 247 1.41 -24.94 -4.53
N ASN A 248 1.95 -24.78 -3.31
CA ASN A 248 2.52 -25.90 -2.57
C ASN A 248 1.49 -26.64 -1.72
N LEU A 249 0.48 -25.97 -1.17
CA LEU A 249 -0.49 -26.56 -0.25
C LEU A 249 -1.89 -26.68 -0.84
N GLY A 250 -2.19 -26.07 -1.99
CA GLY A 250 -3.50 -26.18 -2.65
C GLY A 250 -4.64 -25.59 -1.80
N ILE A 251 -4.42 -24.45 -1.12
CA ILE A 251 -5.44 -23.79 -0.29
C ILE A 251 -6.70 -23.47 -1.11
N SER A 252 -7.87 -23.69 -0.55
CA SER A 252 -9.11 -23.29 -1.21
C SER A 252 -9.27 -21.76 -1.21
N PRO A 253 -9.91 -21.18 -2.26
CA PRO A 253 -10.18 -19.73 -2.32
C PRO A 253 -10.97 -19.22 -1.11
N ASN A 254 -11.93 -20.01 -0.61
CA ASN A 254 -12.72 -19.64 0.57
C ASN A 254 -11.84 -19.50 1.82
N LEU A 255 -10.93 -20.46 2.06
CA LEU A 255 -10.03 -20.41 3.22
C LEU A 255 -9.03 -19.25 3.07
N LEU A 256 -8.48 -19.04 1.89
CA LEU A 256 -7.59 -17.89 1.61
C LEU A 256 -8.29 -16.56 1.86
N SER A 257 -9.55 -16.42 1.42
CA SER A 257 -10.37 -15.24 1.68
C SER A 257 -10.56 -14.99 3.18
N ILE A 258 -10.87 -16.05 3.95
CA ILE A 258 -10.99 -15.96 5.42
C ILE A 258 -9.66 -15.52 6.05
N CYS A 259 -8.53 -16.05 5.58
CA CYS A 259 -7.21 -15.64 6.06
C CYS A 259 -6.96 -14.14 5.87
N TYR A 260 -7.28 -13.58 4.71
CA TYR A 260 -7.16 -12.14 4.45
C TYR A 260 -8.11 -11.31 5.32
N LEU A 261 -9.37 -11.75 5.48
CA LEU A 261 -10.34 -11.09 6.36
C LEU A 261 -9.84 -11.04 7.81
N MET A 262 -9.43 -12.17 8.36
CA MET A 262 -8.90 -12.26 9.72
C MET A 262 -7.63 -11.44 9.90
N SER A 263 -6.75 -11.47 8.90
CA SER A 263 -5.54 -10.64 8.87
C SER A 263 -5.85 -9.14 8.90
N GLY A 264 -6.79 -8.69 8.09
CA GLY A 264 -7.19 -7.29 8.02
C GLY A 264 -7.85 -6.80 9.30
N VAL A 265 -8.79 -7.58 9.85
CA VAL A 265 -9.44 -7.28 11.12
C VAL A 265 -8.42 -7.27 12.27
N GLY A 266 -7.54 -8.27 12.32
CA GLY A 266 -6.49 -8.35 13.33
C GLY A 266 -5.50 -7.18 13.25
N ALA A 267 -5.06 -6.80 12.05
CA ALA A 267 -4.19 -5.65 11.85
C ALA A 267 -4.88 -4.33 12.27
N PHE A 268 -6.15 -4.15 11.92
CA PHE A 268 -6.93 -3.00 12.36
C PHE A 268 -7.04 -2.92 13.89
N ALA A 269 -7.38 -4.03 14.54
CA ALA A 269 -7.46 -4.12 16.00
C ALA A 269 -6.12 -3.77 16.67
N ALA A 270 -5.01 -4.32 16.15
CA ALA A 270 -3.67 -4.05 16.66
C ALA A 270 -3.27 -2.58 16.55
N VAL A 271 -3.61 -1.92 15.42
CA VAL A 271 -3.42 -0.48 15.21
C VAL A 271 -4.18 0.34 16.24
N GLN A 272 -5.47 0.01 16.46
CA GLN A 272 -6.30 0.72 17.44
C GLN A 272 -5.80 0.53 18.87
N PHE A 273 -5.34 -0.67 19.19
CA PHE A 273 -4.77 -0.97 20.50
C PHE A 273 -3.48 -0.16 20.73
N TYR A 274 -2.55 -0.17 19.76
CA TYR A 274 -1.30 0.58 19.84
C TYR A 274 -1.55 2.10 19.98
N GLY A 275 -2.48 2.66 19.22
CA GLY A 275 -2.82 4.09 19.27
C GLY A 275 -3.38 4.57 20.61
N ARG A 276 -3.87 3.65 21.46
CA ARG A 276 -4.36 3.95 22.82
C ARG A 276 -3.32 3.74 23.91
N THR A 277 -2.21 3.06 23.61
CA THR A 277 -1.13 2.79 24.56
C THR A 277 -0.13 3.94 24.60
N LYS A 278 0.21 4.40 25.81
CA LYS A 278 1.33 5.32 26.03
C LYS A 278 2.59 4.46 26.20
N ALA A 279 3.26 4.15 25.11
CA ALA A 279 4.49 3.37 25.16
C ALA A 279 5.68 4.25 25.56
N ASN A 280 6.44 3.81 26.55
CA ASN A 280 7.74 4.41 26.89
C ASN A 280 8.78 3.98 25.83
N GLU A 281 9.77 4.79 25.53
CA GLU A 281 10.79 4.54 24.51
C GLU A 281 11.47 3.15 24.62
N ARG A 282 11.78 2.73 25.85
CA ARG A 282 12.36 1.40 26.12
C ARG A 282 11.40 0.27 25.72
N ASN A 283 10.13 0.45 25.98
CA ASN A 283 9.09 -0.52 25.66
C ASN A 283 8.85 -0.62 24.16
N VAL A 284 9.00 0.48 23.42
CA VAL A 284 8.90 0.50 21.95
C VAL A 284 9.98 -0.34 21.31
N GLY A 285 11.25 -0.20 21.73
CA GLY A 285 12.36 -1.00 21.22
C GLY A 285 12.17 -2.50 21.47
N LEU A 286 11.70 -2.87 22.67
CA LEU A 286 11.36 -4.25 23.01
C LEU A 286 10.19 -4.76 22.18
N LEU A 287 9.16 -3.95 21.97
CA LEU A 287 8.02 -4.31 21.14
C LEU A 287 8.43 -4.58 19.68
N ILE A 288 9.26 -3.72 19.10
CA ILE A 288 9.79 -3.91 17.74
C ILE A 288 10.59 -5.22 17.65
N LEU A 289 11.40 -5.53 18.65
CA LEU A 289 12.16 -6.78 18.70
C LEU A 289 11.23 -8.00 18.78
N LEU A 290 10.27 -7.98 19.70
CA LEU A 290 9.29 -9.09 19.86
C LEU A 290 8.47 -9.30 18.60
N LEU A 291 8.00 -8.22 17.97
CA LEU A 291 7.26 -8.32 16.70
C LEU A 291 8.15 -8.84 15.55
N SER A 292 9.44 -8.48 15.52
CA SER A 292 10.38 -9.00 14.53
C SER A 292 10.65 -10.49 14.73
N ILE A 293 10.81 -10.95 15.98
CA ILE A 293 10.96 -12.38 16.30
C ILE A 293 9.67 -13.13 15.94
N ALA A 294 8.49 -12.63 16.33
CA ALA A 294 7.21 -13.24 16.00
C ALA A 294 7.00 -13.33 14.48
N MET A 295 7.43 -12.31 13.71
CA MET A 295 7.40 -12.35 12.26
C MET A 295 8.28 -13.48 11.70
N VAL A 296 9.48 -13.66 12.19
CA VAL A 296 10.40 -14.76 11.76
C VAL A 296 9.80 -16.12 12.11
N VAL A 297 9.27 -16.28 13.32
CA VAL A 297 8.65 -17.53 13.76
C VAL A 297 7.44 -17.89 12.87
N THR A 298 6.57 -16.94 12.59
CA THR A 298 5.39 -17.18 11.73
C THR A 298 5.77 -17.49 10.29
N VAL A 299 6.81 -16.86 9.75
CA VAL A 299 7.32 -17.15 8.41
C VAL A 299 7.88 -18.57 8.37
N ILE A 300 8.78 -18.92 9.27
CA ILE A 300 9.40 -20.26 9.28
C ILE A 300 8.33 -21.35 9.49
N SER A 301 7.45 -21.18 10.50
CA SER A 301 6.40 -22.17 10.77
C SER A 301 5.43 -22.33 9.61
N GLY A 302 5.04 -21.23 8.95
CA GLY A 302 4.09 -21.26 7.85
C GLY A 302 4.65 -21.93 6.59
N PHE A 303 5.91 -21.64 6.22
CA PHE A 303 6.52 -22.21 5.02
C PHE A 303 7.05 -23.64 5.19
N GLN A 304 7.34 -24.08 6.40
CA GLN A 304 7.86 -25.43 6.65
C GLN A 304 6.77 -26.45 6.96
N THR A 305 5.56 -26.02 7.32
CA THR A 305 4.46 -26.96 7.60
C THR A 305 3.87 -27.54 6.32
N LYS A 306 3.36 -28.77 6.43
CA LYS A 306 2.56 -29.43 5.39
C LYS A 306 1.05 -29.32 5.64
N SER A 307 0.63 -28.80 6.81
CA SER A 307 -0.78 -28.59 7.13
C SER A 307 -1.25 -27.26 6.57
N VAL A 308 -2.31 -27.30 5.77
CA VAL A 308 -2.96 -26.10 5.20
C VAL A 308 -3.48 -25.20 6.31
N GLU A 309 -4.04 -25.77 7.38
CA GLU A 309 -4.63 -25.05 8.51
C GLU A 309 -3.54 -24.27 9.28
N LEU A 310 -2.44 -24.95 9.63
CA LEU A 310 -1.31 -24.30 10.32
C LEU A 310 -0.68 -23.20 9.48
N ALA A 311 -0.47 -23.45 8.18
CA ALA A 311 0.06 -22.43 7.26
C ALA A 311 -0.89 -21.23 7.14
N SER A 312 -2.21 -21.46 7.12
CA SER A 312 -3.24 -20.42 7.08
C SER A 312 -3.24 -19.56 8.33
N ILE A 313 -3.13 -20.17 9.50
CA ILE A 313 -3.01 -19.46 10.78
C ILE A 313 -1.71 -18.66 10.80
N ALA A 314 -0.58 -19.27 10.41
CA ALA A 314 0.71 -18.61 10.36
C ALA A 314 0.69 -17.41 9.41
N PHE A 315 0.05 -17.51 8.23
CA PHE A 315 -0.15 -16.40 7.31
C PHE A 315 -0.94 -15.26 7.95
N SER A 316 -2.08 -15.57 8.58
CA SER A 316 -2.94 -14.56 9.21
C SER A 316 -2.19 -13.83 10.33
N VAL A 317 -1.49 -14.57 11.19
CA VAL A 317 -0.67 -14.00 12.27
C VAL A 317 0.51 -13.19 11.70
N PHE A 318 1.18 -13.68 10.66
CA PHE A 318 2.25 -12.94 9.96
C PHE A 318 1.79 -11.58 9.48
N VAL A 319 0.62 -11.49 8.83
CA VAL A 319 0.09 -10.21 8.32
C VAL A 319 -0.20 -9.25 9.47
N VAL A 320 -0.80 -9.72 10.56
CA VAL A 320 -1.09 -8.88 11.75
C VAL A 320 0.21 -8.38 12.38
N VAL A 321 1.17 -9.27 12.62
CA VAL A 321 2.44 -8.95 13.27
C VAL A 321 3.27 -7.99 12.42
N SER A 322 3.40 -8.26 11.12
CA SER A 322 4.20 -7.44 10.21
C SER A 322 3.59 -6.05 9.98
N SER A 323 2.26 -5.97 9.88
CA SER A 323 1.54 -4.69 9.77
C SER A 323 1.69 -3.85 11.04
N THR A 324 1.54 -4.48 12.20
CA THR A 324 1.72 -3.82 13.51
C THR A 324 3.15 -3.33 13.68
N ARG A 325 4.16 -4.16 13.33
CA ARG A 325 5.57 -3.80 13.38
C ARG A 325 5.88 -2.58 12.52
N THR A 326 5.41 -2.58 11.28
CA THR A 326 5.62 -1.48 10.34
C THR A 326 4.97 -0.20 10.84
N LEU A 327 3.74 -0.29 11.36
CA LEU A 327 3.03 0.86 11.94
C LEU A 327 3.80 1.45 13.12
N VAL A 328 4.19 0.62 14.10
CA VAL A 328 4.94 1.07 15.28
C VAL A 328 6.21 1.79 14.86
N LEU A 329 7.01 1.16 13.99
CA LEU A 329 8.24 1.75 13.48
C LEU A 329 8.03 3.10 12.80
N VAL A 330 7.11 3.17 11.85
CA VAL A 330 6.86 4.40 11.09
C VAL A 330 6.30 5.50 11.99
N THR A 331 5.39 5.17 12.91
CA THR A 331 4.80 6.13 13.84
C THR A 331 5.86 6.73 14.77
N GLU A 332 6.65 5.88 15.41
CA GLU A 332 7.69 6.33 16.34
C GLU A 332 8.80 7.11 15.62
N LEU A 333 9.14 6.69 14.41
CA LEU A 333 10.11 7.39 13.58
C LEU A 333 9.61 8.80 13.23
N ILE A 334 8.36 8.93 12.78
CA ILE A 334 7.75 10.23 12.47
C ILE A 334 7.69 11.12 13.73
N CYS A 335 7.38 10.54 14.89
CA CYS A 335 7.28 11.29 16.15
C CYS A 335 8.66 11.75 16.68
N SER A 336 9.73 10.99 16.42
CA SER A 336 11.08 11.31 16.89
C SER A 336 11.81 12.37 16.07
N LEU A 337 11.35 12.66 14.85
CA LEU A 337 12.02 13.59 13.94
C LEU A 337 11.67 15.05 14.22
N PRO A 338 12.63 15.99 13.98
CA PRO A 338 12.36 17.42 13.90
C PRO A 338 11.24 17.74 12.88
N ALA A 339 10.48 18.81 13.13
CA ALA A 339 9.30 19.14 12.33
C ALA A 339 9.57 19.20 10.81
N ARG A 340 10.72 19.74 10.41
CA ARG A 340 11.12 19.90 9.00
C ARG A 340 11.36 18.54 8.32
N GLU A 341 12.13 17.66 8.96
CA GLU A 341 12.44 16.31 8.45
C GLU A 341 11.21 15.39 8.51
N ARG A 342 10.36 15.56 9.52
CA ARG A 342 9.08 14.86 9.68
C ARG A 342 8.16 15.08 8.50
N LEU A 343 7.98 16.33 8.06
CA LEU A 343 7.15 16.67 6.91
C LEU A 343 7.68 16.01 5.62
N PHE A 344 9.00 16.02 5.45
CA PHE A 344 9.63 15.33 4.33
C PHE A 344 9.39 13.83 4.36
N LEU A 345 9.60 13.16 5.51
CA LEU A 345 9.38 11.72 5.62
C LEU A 345 7.91 11.35 5.35
N ILE A 346 6.95 12.12 5.87
CA ILE A 346 5.52 11.90 5.60
C ILE A 346 5.23 12.02 4.10
N SER A 347 5.80 13.02 3.42
CA SER A 347 5.58 13.21 1.98
C SER A 347 6.23 12.12 1.12
N ALA A 348 7.40 11.62 1.55
CA ALA A 348 8.14 10.58 0.84
C ALA A 348 7.65 9.15 1.16
N GLN A 349 6.85 8.99 2.22
CA GLN A 349 6.47 7.68 2.76
C GLN A 349 5.83 6.77 1.71
N ASN A 350 4.91 7.28 0.90
CA ASN A 350 4.25 6.48 -0.14
C ASN A 350 5.27 5.94 -1.16
N SER A 351 6.22 6.77 -1.58
CA SER A 351 7.26 6.37 -2.52
C SER A 351 8.22 5.34 -1.91
N ILE A 352 8.63 5.56 -0.65
CA ILE A 352 9.48 4.62 0.10
C ILE A 352 8.77 3.28 0.26
N GLN A 353 7.48 3.31 0.60
CA GLN A 353 6.66 2.11 0.74
C GLN A 353 6.55 1.35 -0.59
N HIS A 354 6.17 2.02 -1.66
CA HIS A 354 6.06 1.40 -2.98
C HIS A 354 7.40 0.86 -3.47
N LEU A 355 8.50 1.59 -3.26
CA LEU A 355 9.84 1.13 -3.62
C LEU A 355 10.22 -0.13 -2.85
N ALA A 356 9.98 -0.16 -1.54
CA ALA A 356 10.29 -1.33 -0.70
C ALA A 356 9.43 -2.55 -1.07
N VAL A 357 8.14 -2.35 -1.38
CA VAL A 357 7.25 -3.40 -1.89
C VAL A 357 7.76 -3.94 -3.22
N GLY A 358 8.15 -3.06 -4.14
CA GLY A 358 8.64 -3.44 -5.46
C GLY A 358 9.96 -4.21 -5.40
N VAL A 359 10.92 -3.71 -4.63
CA VAL A 359 12.20 -4.42 -4.42
C VAL A 359 11.98 -5.75 -3.69
N GLY A 360 11.06 -5.80 -2.72
CA GLY A 360 10.67 -7.03 -2.03
C GLY A 360 10.09 -8.09 -2.96
N GLY A 361 9.16 -7.70 -3.83
CA GLY A 361 8.58 -8.59 -4.82
C GLY A 361 9.61 -9.09 -5.84
N MET A 362 10.50 -8.21 -6.33
CA MET A 362 11.59 -8.61 -7.22
C MET A 362 12.54 -9.58 -6.55
N LEU A 363 12.99 -9.26 -5.33
CA LEU A 363 13.88 -10.12 -4.55
C LEU A 363 13.24 -11.49 -4.32
N SER A 364 11.96 -11.52 -3.97
CA SER A 364 11.25 -12.77 -3.72
C SER A 364 11.23 -13.69 -4.94
N SER A 365 10.98 -13.14 -6.15
CA SER A 365 10.99 -13.92 -7.39
C SER A 365 12.39 -14.37 -7.82
N LEU A 366 13.44 -13.57 -7.53
CA LEU A 366 14.83 -13.91 -7.85
C LEU A 366 15.35 -15.10 -7.02
N VAL A 367 14.82 -15.29 -5.81
CA VAL A 367 15.32 -16.30 -4.86
C VAL A 367 14.35 -17.47 -4.64
N THR A 368 13.23 -17.49 -5.35
CA THR A 368 12.28 -18.61 -5.36
C THR A 368 12.50 -19.47 -6.61
N TYR A 369 12.53 -20.78 -6.47
CA TYR A 369 12.81 -21.70 -7.57
C TYR A 369 11.71 -22.75 -7.69
N SER A 370 11.35 -23.08 -8.92
CA SER A 370 10.47 -24.21 -9.22
C SER A 370 11.22 -25.54 -9.08
N LYS A 371 10.61 -26.46 -8.32
CA LYS A 371 11.10 -27.86 -8.20
C LYS A 371 10.51 -28.74 -9.29
N VAL A 372 11.13 -29.88 -9.53
CA VAL A 372 10.68 -30.88 -10.52
C VAL A 372 9.22 -31.31 -10.29
N ASN A 373 8.75 -31.29 -9.05
CA ASN A 373 7.38 -31.68 -8.66
C ASN A 373 6.35 -30.54 -8.77
N SER A 374 6.62 -29.51 -9.55
CA SER A 374 5.76 -28.32 -9.69
C SER A 374 5.51 -27.55 -8.41
N THR A 375 6.24 -27.83 -7.32
CA THR A 375 6.25 -27.04 -6.10
C THR A 375 7.37 -26.02 -6.13
N LEU A 376 7.24 -24.97 -5.31
CA LEU A 376 8.24 -23.91 -5.21
C LEU A 376 9.14 -24.11 -3.97
N ASP A 377 10.42 -23.79 -4.12
CA ASP A 377 11.38 -23.73 -3.02
C ASP A 377 11.54 -22.29 -2.56
N PHE A 378 11.21 -22.04 -1.30
CA PHE A 378 11.30 -20.74 -0.66
C PHE A 378 12.46 -20.66 0.35
N SER A 379 13.30 -21.70 0.45
CA SER A 379 14.38 -21.75 1.45
C SER A 379 15.28 -20.51 1.44
N PRO A 380 15.79 -20.03 0.29
CA PRO A 380 16.61 -18.82 0.27
C PRO A 380 15.85 -17.57 0.70
N LEU A 381 14.56 -17.49 0.34
CA LEU A 381 13.69 -16.39 0.74
C LEU A 381 13.53 -16.32 2.27
N LEU A 382 13.37 -17.48 2.93
CA LEU A 382 13.26 -17.55 4.39
C LEU A 382 14.50 -17.02 5.10
N TYR A 383 15.69 -17.36 4.62
CA TYR A 383 16.95 -16.83 5.18
C TYR A 383 17.05 -15.31 5.02
N ILE A 384 16.84 -14.81 3.80
CA ILE A 384 16.98 -13.38 3.51
C ILE A 384 15.92 -12.58 4.27
N SER A 385 14.66 -13.01 4.29
CA SER A 385 13.59 -12.32 4.99
C SER A 385 13.78 -12.31 6.50
N SER A 386 14.29 -13.41 7.08
CA SER A 386 14.62 -13.48 8.50
C SER A 386 15.75 -12.52 8.87
N LEU A 387 16.80 -12.44 8.06
CA LEU A 387 17.88 -11.47 8.25
C LEU A 387 17.37 -10.02 8.16
N LEU A 388 16.54 -9.71 7.17
CA LEU A 388 15.94 -8.39 7.02
C LEU A 388 14.99 -8.04 8.19
N ALA A 389 14.20 -9.00 8.67
CA ALA A 389 13.32 -8.79 9.81
C ALA A 389 14.10 -8.50 11.11
N LEU A 390 15.20 -9.23 11.35
CA LEU A 390 16.03 -9.08 12.55
C LEU A 390 17.00 -7.90 12.46
N SER A 391 17.35 -7.43 11.26
CA SER A 391 18.18 -6.22 11.11
C SER A 391 17.43 -4.95 11.55
N THR A 392 16.12 -4.91 11.41
CA THR A 392 15.29 -3.74 11.74
C THR A 392 15.42 -3.28 13.20
N PRO A 393 15.30 -4.14 14.24
CA PRO A 393 15.51 -3.71 15.62
C PRO A 393 16.96 -3.27 15.91
N ILE A 394 17.95 -3.82 15.21
CA ILE A 394 19.36 -3.41 15.33
C ILE A 394 19.54 -1.98 14.78
N ILE A 395 19.01 -1.70 13.59
CA ILE A 395 19.05 -0.35 12.98
C ILE A 395 18.29 0.65 13.87
N TRP A 396 17.14 0.24 14.44
CA TRP A 396 16.38 1.07 15.38
C TRP A 396 17.20 1.46 16.61
N TYR A 397 17.88 0.50 17.20
CA TYR A 397 18.74 0.76 18.36
C TYR A 397 19.89 1.73 18.05
N TRP A 398 20.48 1.61 16.86
CA TRP A 398 21.54 2.53 16.42
C TRP A 398 21.01 3.93 16.12
N HIS A 399 19.83 4.04 15.53
CA HIS A 399 19.16 5.32 15.27
C HIS A 399 18.90 6.10 16.56
N LYS A 400 18.52 5.42 17.63
CA LYS A 400 18.25 6.04 18.95
C LYS A 400 19.50 6.48 19.71
N LYS A 401 20.66 5.95 19.37
CA LYS A 401 21.94 6.34 20.00
C LYS A 401 22.59 7.57 19.35
N GLN A 402 22.08 8.01 18.21
CA GLN A 402 22.54 9.22 17.51
C GLN A 402 21.67 10.42 17.86
#